data_475c014bc7b5c1d42ec2ed1a9c9e5fa1
#
_entry.id   475c014bc7b5c1d42ec2ed1a9c9e5fa1
#
_cell.length_a   1.000
_cell.length_b   1.000
_cell.length_c   1.000
_cell.angle_alpha   90.00
_cell.angle_beta   90.00
_cell.angle_gamma   90.00
#
_symmetry.space_group_name_H-M   'P 1'
#
loop_
_entity.id
_entity.type
_entity.pdbx_description
1 polymer ?
#
loop_
_entity_poly.entity_id
_entity_poly.type
_entity_poly.pdbx_seq_one_letter_code
_entity_poly.pdbx_strand_id
1 'polypeptide(L)'
;VVIINDLFAGDVSNVGESSNKIGRLITDIPRLQMDGNQNLAFTSSSAATINLTGNALAVSTGNTCEEDPYYGTMTEEIFGTKWQDNVIAIAVENSEVELNGAGATEDLIVRVVYGGAMKADRKENSNFTFTMLGDGTTYASVGAHDGKVSAIANGTGYLSVALTDYENVEPAYVQVTVSGVV
;
A
#
# COMPACT_ATOMS: atom_id res chain seq x y z
N VAL A 1 16.12 0.45 16.13
CA VAL A 1 15.28 0.08 17.29
C VAL A 1 13.86 -0.03 16.82
N VAL A 2 13.21 -1.16 17.09
CA VAL A 2 11.80 -1.36 16.79
C VAL A 2 11.03 -1.39 18.11
N ILE A 3 10.02 -0.54 18.21
CA ILE A 3 9.11 -0.48 19.36
C ILE A 3 7.74 -0.94 18.86
N ILE A 4 7.16 -1.92 19.53
CA ILE A 4 5.84 -2.46 19.19
C ILE A 4 4.90 -2.19 20.35
N ASN A 5 3.84 -1.43 20.10
CA ASN A 5 2.76 -1.17 21.07
C ASN A 5 1.49 -1.85 20.57
N ASP A 6 0.90 -2.70 21.40
CA ASP A 6 -0.36 -3.33 21.09
C ASP A 6 -1.52 -2.34 21.24
N LEU A 7 -2.45 -2.38 20.28
CA LEU A 7 -3.68 -1.58 20.25
C LEU A 7 -4.86 -2.46 20.71
N PHE A 8 -5.68 -1.93 21.59
CA PHE A 8 -6.83 -2.63 22.15
C PHE A 8 -8.13 -1.88 21.87
N ALA A 9 -9.22 -2.60 21.68
CA ALA A 9 -10.56 -1.99 21.60
C ALA A 9 -10.95 -1.34 22.93
N GLY A 10 -11.56 -0.19 22.86
CA GLY A 10 -11.76 0.85 23.88
C GLY A 10 -12.34 0.53 25.25
N ASP A 11 -12.37 -0.71 25.73
CA ASP A 11 -12.71 -1.01 27.12
C ASP A 11 -11.45 -1.24 27.97
N VAL A 12 -11.14 -0.25 28.81
CA VAL A 12 -9.97 -0.30 29.69
C VAL A 12 -10.01 -1.44 30.73
N SER A 13 -11.16 -2.03 31.00
CA SER A 13 -11.29 -3.13 31.96
C SER A 13 -10.63 -4.42 31.46
N ASN A 14 -10.46 -4.55 30.16
CA ASN A 14 -9.93 -5.74 29.50
C ASN A 14 -8.58 -5.48 28.80
N VAL A 15 -7.86 -4.45 29.19
CA VAL A 15 -6.53 -4.14 28.65
C VAL A 15 -5.56 -5.30 28.94
N GLY A 16 -4.96 -5.83 27.88
CA GLY A 16 -4.03 -6.96 27.98
C GLY A 16 -4.64 -8.32 27.69
N GLU A 17 -5.94 -8.45 27.56
CA GLU A 17 -6.55 -9.68 27.07
C GLU A 17 -6.37 -9.80 25.54
N SER A 18 -5.87 -10.94 25.09
CA SER A 18 -5.58 -11.17 23.66
C SER A 18 -6.82 -11.08 22.75
N SER A 19 -8.00 -11.32 23.31
CA SER A 19 -9.29 -11.21 22.60
C SER A 19 -9.68 -9.77 22.23
N ASN A 20 -9.13 -8.78 22.93
CA ASN A 20 -9.43 -7.36 22.73
C ASN A 20 -8.33 -6.62 21.97
N LYS A 21 -7.27 -7.33 21.60
CA LYS A 21 -6.19 -6.78 20.81
C LYS A 21 -6.66 -6.60 19.37
N ILE A 22 -6.75 -5.35 18.92
CA ILE A 22 -7.24 -4.98 17.59
C ILE A 22 -6.11 -4.70 16.60
N GLY A 23 -4.89 -4.48 17.10
CA GLY A 23 -3.78 -4.15 16.22
C GLY A 23 -2.50 -3.91 16.98
N ARG A 24 -1.55 -3.30 16.29
CA ARG A 24 -0.29 -2.82 16.87
C ARG A 24 0.23 -1.60 16.14
N LEU A 25 0.90 -0.73 16.87
CA LEU A 25 1.68 0.38 16.35
C LEU A 25 3.16 0.01 16.39
N ILE A 26 3.77 -0.03 15.23
CA ILE A 26 5.18 -0.35 15.06
C ILE A 26 5.93 0.94 14.78
N THR A 27 6.85 1.32 15.66
CA THR A 27 7.76 2.44 15.44
C THR A 27 9.15 1.89 15.17
N ASP A 28 9.68 2.13 13.99
CA ASP A 28 11.04 1.77 13.62
C ASP A 28 11.94 3.00 13.59
N ILE A 29 12.98 2.99 14.44
CA ILE A 29 14.02 4.01 14.50
C ILE A 29 15.32 3.38 14.01
N PRO A 30 15.71 3.56 12.74
CA PRO A 30 16.86 2.87 12.14
C PRO A 30 18.19 3.19 12.84
N ARG A 31 18.33 4.43 13.32
CA ARG A 31 19.52 4.88 14.05
C ARG A 31 19.13 5.59 15.34
N LEU A 32 19.53 5.02 16.46
CA LEU A 32 19.32 5.59 17.79
C LEU A 32 20.67 5.75 18.47
N GLN A 33 20.99 6.95 18.94
CA GLN A 33 22.08 7.20 19.85
C GLN A 33 21.54 7.10 21.27
N MET A 34 21.94 6.07 21.99
CA MET A 34 21.53 5.84 23.37
C MET A 34 22.28 6.78 24.31
N ASP A 35 21.57 7.33 25.29
CA ASP A 35 22.21 8.05 26.38
C ASP A 35 22.90 7.04 27.32
N GLY A 36 24.10 7.38 27.80
CA GLY A 36 25.00 6.46 28.50
C GLY A 36 24.52 5.95 29.89
N ASN A 37 23.37 6.40 30.37
CA ASN A 37 22.79 5.97 31.65
C ASN A 37 21.54 5.11 31.42
N GLN A 38 21.73 3.80 31.41
CA GLN A 38 20.62 2.86 31.41
C GLN A 38 20.49 2.24 32.79
N ASN A 39 19.36 2.47 33.47
CA ASN A 39 19.03 1.81 34.74
C ASN A 39 18.15 0.59 34.43
N LEU A 40 18.71 -0.59 34.64
CA LEU A 40 17.94 -1.84 34.72
C LEU A 40 17.59 -2.06 36.19
N ALA A 41 16.32 -1.90 36.56
CA ALA A 41 15.83 -2.24 37.86
C ALA A 41 15.00 -3.53 37.78
N PHE A 42 15.47 -4.59 38.42
CA PHE A 42 14.70 -5.82 38.59
C PHE A 42 14.14 -5.84 40.01
N THR A 43 12.81 -5.85 40.13
CA THR A 43 12.12 -6.08 41.41
C THR A 43 11.36 -7.39 41.34
N SER A 44 11.36 -8.14 42.43
CA SER A 44 10.72 -9.47 42.50
C SER A 44 9.19 -9.45 42.43
N SER A 45 8.58 -8.28 42.47
CA SER A 45 7.12 -8.09 42.56
C SER A 45 6.47 -7.30 41.45
N SER A 46 7.23 -6.85 40.45
CA SER A 46 6.69 -6.11 39.29
C SER A 46 7.43 -6.47 37.99
N ALA A 47 6.75 -6.30 36.88
CA ALA A 47 7.38 -6.46 35.58
C ALA A 47 8.61 -5.54 35.47
N ALA A 48 9.71 -6.08 34.95
CA ALA A 48 10.92 -5.31 34.69
C ALA A 48 10.63 -4.21 33.67
N THR A 49 10.82 -2.96 34.07
CA THR A 49 10.69 -1.82 33.14
C THR A 49 12.09 -1.37 32.73
N ILE A 50 12.35 -1.38 31.44
CA ILE A 50 13.58 -0.86 30.87
C ILE A 50 13.26 0.51 30.27
N ASN A 51 13.79 1.56 30.88
CA ASN A 51 13.70 2.90 30.34
C ASN A 51 14.92 3.14 29.44
N LEU A 52 14.68 3.22 28.12
CA LEU A 52 15.69 3.57 27.15
C LEU A 52 15.50 5.02 26.75
N THR A 53 16.51 5.85 27.00
CA THR A 53 16.56 7.24 26.52
C THR A 53 17.63 7.38 25.46
N GLY A 54 17.32 8.14 24.41
CA GLY A 54 18.26 8.37 23.33
C GLY A 54 17.70 9.34 22.29
N ASN A 55 18.55 9.75 21.37
CA ASN A 55 18.20 10.63 20.27
C ASN A 55 18.11 9.84 18.96
N ALA A 56 16.99 9.93 18.27
CA ALA A 56 16.88 9.43 16.92
C ALA A 56 17.80 10.25 15.99
N LEU A 57 18.62 9.56 15.22
CA LEU A 57 19.51 10.19 14.24
C LEU A 57 18.90 10.07 12.85
N ALA A 58 19.02 11.14 12.07
CA ALA A 58 18.57 11.16 10.69
C ALA A 58 19.28 10.10 9.84
N VAL A 59 18.49 9.46 8.96
CA VAL A 59 18.97 8.54 7.95
C VAL A 59 18.63 9.10 6.59
N SER A 60 19.62 9.14 5.70
CA SER A 60 19.42 9.46 4.29
C SER A 60 19.43 8.15 3.50
N THR A 61 18.55 7.99 2.57
CA THR A 61 18.50 6.84 1.66
C THR A 61 19.61 6.85 0.61
N GLY A 62 20.37 7.94 0.54
CA GLY A 62 21.68 8.00 -0.14
C GLY A 62 21.62 8.21 -1.64
N ASN A 63 20.47 8.48 -2.25
CA ASN A 63 20.36 8.47 -3.69
C ASN A 63 20.22 9.81 -4.40
N THR A 64 19.87 10.90 -3.73
CA THR A 64 19.87 12.25 -4.35
C THR A 64 19.92 13.35 -3.30
N CYS A 65 20.39 14.54 -3.69
CA CYS A 65 20.42 15.75 -2.85
C CYS A 65 19.02 16.31 -2.50
N GLU A 66 17.95 15.65 -2.88
CA GLU A 66 16.54 16.08 -2.72
C GLU A 66 15.73 15.24 -1.73
N GLU A 67 16.30 14.17 -1.15
CA GLU A 67 15.56 13.37 -0.17
C GLU A 67 15.72 13.98 1.24
N ASP A 68 14.59 14.36 1.81
CA ASP A 68 14.55 14.79 3.21
C ASP A 68 14.98 13.64 4.13
N PRO A 69 15.92 13.88 5.05
CA PRO A 69 16.32 12.87 6.01
C PRO A 69 15.16 12.51 6.93
N TYR A 70 14.94 11.21 7.17
CA TYR A 70 13.93 10.74 8.10
C TYR A 70 14.55 10.16 9.37
N TYR A 71 13.83 10.25 10.48
CA TYR A 71 14.28 9.78 11.79
C TYR A 71 13.73 8.40 12.15
N GLY A 72 12.66 8.00 11.52
CA GLY A 72 12.01 6.71 11.70
C GLY A 72 10.69 6.64 10.96
N THR A 73 10.07 5.47 11.02
CA THR A 73 8.76 5.22 10.46
C THR A 73 7.80 4.74 11.54
N MET A 74 6.53 5.06 11.38
CA MET A 74 5.46 4.58 12.25
C MET A 74 4.43 3.87 11.37
N THR A 75 4.17 2.61 11.68
CA THR A 75 3.23 1.77 10.95
C THR A 75 2.14 1.29 11.90
N GLU A 76 0.90 1.55 11.58
CA GLU A 76 -0.26 0.96 12.27
C GLU A 76 -0.67 -0.32 11.55
N GLU A 77 -0.83 -1.40 12.31
CA GLU A 77 -1.29 -2.69 11.80
C GLU A 77 -2.54 -3.10 12.59
N ILE A 78 -3.69 -3.15 11.92
CA ILE A 78 -4.96 -3.54 12.51
C ILE A 78 -5.23 -5.01 12.20
N PHE A 79 -5.48 -5.82 13.24
CA PHE A 79 -5.74 -7.23 13.11
C PHE A 79 -7.19 -7.50 12.69
N GLY A 80 -7.39 -8.51 11.87
CA GLY A 80 -8.71 -8.93 11.42
C GLY A 80 -9.35 -8.06 10.36
N THR A 81 -8.72 -6.93 9.96
CA THR A 81 -9.11 -6.18 8.78
C THR A 81 -8.23 -6.57 7.60
N LYS A 82 -8.85 -6.78 6.47
CA LYS A 82 -8.11 -6.92 5.23
C LYS A 82 -7.62 -5.53 4.83
N TRP A 83 -6.44 -5.43 4.20
CA TRP A 83 -5.90 -4.14 3.74
C TRP A 83 -6.89 -3.41 2.80
N GLN A 84 -7.70 -4.17 2.08
CA GLN A 84 -8.72 -3.67 1.17
C GLN A 84 -9.79 -2.83 1.89
N ASP A 85 -10.11 -3.16 3.16
CA ASP A 85 -11.13 -2.45 3.94
C ASP A 85 -10.76 -0.97 4.19
N ASN A 86 -9.48 -0.63 4.07
CA ASN A 86 -8.95 0.72 4.30
C ASN A 86 -8.67 1.49 3.00
N VAL A 87 -8.94 0.89 1.84
CA VAL A 87 -8.72 1.54 0.54
C VAL A 87 -9.84 2.56 0.29
N ILE A 88 -9.45 3.79 -0.05
CA ILE A 88 -10.38 4.86 -0.40
C ILE A 88 -10.39 5.20 -1.89
N ALA A 89 -9.32 4.84 -2.62
CA ALA A 89 -9.24 5.07 -4.06
C ALA A 89 -8.24 4.10 -4.71
N ILE A 90 -8.43 3.89 -6.02
CA ILE A 90 -7.51 3.17 -6.90
C ILE A 90 -6.87 4.18 -7.84
N ALA A 91 -5.57 4.08 -8.06
CA ALA A 91 -4.83 4.85 -9.03
C ALA A 91 -4.07 3.92 -9.98
N VAL A 92 -4.09 4.23 -11.26
CA VAL A 92 -3.30 3.52 -12.28
C VAL A 92 -2.21 4.47 -12.76
N GLU A 93 -0.93 4.05 -12.71
CA GLU A 93 0.20 4.91 -13.08
C GLU A 93 0.14 5.31 -14.56
N ASN A 94 -0.20 4.34 -15.42
CA ASN A 94 -0.36 4.50 -16.86
C ASN A 94 -1.86 4.56 -17.19
N SER A 95 -2.51 5.69 -16.85
CA SER A 95 -3.95 5.91 -17.11
C SER A 95 -4.28 6.11 -18.60
N GLU A 96 -3.27 6.28 -19.44
CA GLU A 96 -3.35 6.32 -20.89
C GLU A 96 -2.38 5.27 -21.45
N VAL A 97 -2.91 4.27 -22.12
CA VAL A 97 -2.16 3.17 -22.74
C VAL A 97 -2.17 3.34 -24.26
N GLU A 98 -1.00 3.40 -24.85
CA GLU A 98 -0.83 3.47 -26.30
C GLU A 98 -0.18 2.18 -26.83
N LEU A 99 -0.92 1.39 -27.60
CA LEU A 99 -0.44 0.17 -28.22
C LEU A 99 -0.22 0.39 -29.71
N ASN A 100 0.99 0.14 -30.18
CA ASN A 100 1.34 0.35 -31.59
C ASN A 100 1.74 -0.97 -32.28
N GLY A 101 0.93 -1.40 -33.20
CA GLY A 101 1.12 -2.62 -33.99
C GLY A 101 0.35 -3.84 -33.44
N ALA A 102 0.21 -4.83 -34.31
CA ALA A 102 -0.45 -6.07 -33.96
C ALA A 102 0.32 -6.83 -32.88
N GLY A 103 -0.41 -7.27 -31.82
CA GLY A 103 0.16 -8.00 -30.70
C GLY A 103 0.97 -7.15 -29.72
N ALA A 104 0.96 -5.81 -29.84
CA ALA A 104 1.51 -4.93 -28.82
C ALA A 104 0.81 -5.15 -27.48
N THR A 105 1.58 -5.14 -26.42
CA THR A 105 1.06 -5.36 -25.06
C THR A 105 1.67 -4.38 -24.05
N GLU A 106 0.90 -4.03 -23.03
CA GLU A 106 1.36 -3.25 -21.89
C GLU A 106 0.78 -3.78 -20.59
N ASP A 107 1.58 -3.78 -19.53
CA ASP A 107 1.17 -4.20 -18.19
C ASP A 107 0.79 -2.97 -17.36
N LEU A 108 -0.40 -2.98 -16.79
CA LEU A 108 -0.87 -1.91 -15.92
C LEU A 108 -0.22 -1.99 -14.54
N ILE A 109 0.13 -0.83 -14.00
CA ILE A 109 0.65 -0.69 -12.64
C ILE A 109 -0.42 -0.04 -11.78
N VAL A 110 -0.97 -0.83 -10.84
CA VAL A 110 -2.07 -0.39 -9.98
C VAL A 110 -1.55 -0.06 -8.58
N ARG A 111 -2.03 1.06 -8.07
CA ARG A 111 -1.79 1.52 -6.71
C ARG A 111 -3.11 1.74 -5.98
N VAL A 112 -3.07 1.60 -4.67
CA VAL A 112 -4.20 1.93 -3.80
C VAL A 112 -3.84 3.09 -2.90
N VAL A 113 -4.84 3.90 -2.59
CA VAL A 113 -4.72 5.02 -1.65
C VAL A 113 -5.51 4.67 -0.40
N TYR A 114 -4.88 4.79 0.75
CA TYR A 114 -5.52 4.60 2.06
C TYR A 114 -5.93 5.92 2.67
N GLY A 115 -6.94 5.90 3.53
CA GLY A 115 -7.35 7.08 4.27
C GLY A 115 -6.21 7.64 5.12
N GLY A 116 -5.88 8.92 4.93
CA GLY A 116 -4.79 9.60 5.66
C GLY A 116 -3.37 9.26 5.18
N ALA A 117 -3.21 8.40 4.17
CA ALA A 117 -1.89 8.09 3.61
C ALA A 117 -1.38 9.22 2.71
N MET A 118 -0.10 9.55 2.83
CA MET A 118 0.56 10.54 1.97
C MET A 118 1.02 9.97 0.62
N LYS A 119 1.06 8.63 0.48
CA LYS A 119 1.58 7.94 -0.70
C LYS A 119 0.70 6.75 -1.07
N ALA A 120 0.45 6.60 -2.37
CA ALA A 120 -0.24 5.44 -2.91
C ALA A 120 0.68 4.20 -2.88
N ASP A 121 0.12 3.05 -2.50
CA ASP A 121 0.84 1.79 -2.34
C ASP A 121 0.58 0.87 -3.53
N ARG A 122 1.65 0.32 -4.13
CA ARG A 122 1.54 -0.63 -5.25
C ARG A 122 1.02 -1.97 -4.75
N LYS A 123 0.09 -2.55 -5.49
CA LYS A 123 -0.45 -3.89 -5.24
C LYS A 123 -0.32 -4.78 -6.47
N GLU A 124 -0.29 -6.07 -6.24
CA GLU A 124 -0.29 -7.08 -7.29
C GLU A 124 -1.60 -7.04 -8.07
N ASN A 125 -1.51 -7.15 -9.39
CA ASN A 125 -2.66 -7.08 -10.29
C ASN A 125 -3.73 -8.15 -9.99
N SER A 126 -3.35 -9.27 -9.41
CA SER A 126 -4.26 -10.34 -8.98
C SER A 126 -5.31 -9.91 -7.94
N ASN A 127 -5.10 -8.77 -7.28
CA ASN A 127 -6.06 -8.18 -6.34
C ASN A 127 -7.15 -7.35 -7.03
N PHE A 128 -7.04 -7.15 -8.34
CA PHE A 128 -7.95 -6.30 -9.11
C PHE A 128 -8.66 -7.08 -10.19
N THR A 129 -9.83 -6.58 -10.57
CA THR A 129 -10.57 -7.03 -11.73
C THR A 129 -10.47 -5.98 -12.83
N PHE A 130 -9.98 -6.39 -14.00
CA PHE A 130 -9.82 -5.55 -15.17
C PHE A 130 -10.91 -5.89 -16.19
N THR A 131 -11.62 -4.88 -16.68
CA THR A 131 -12.73 -5.09 -17.62
C THR A 131 -12.72 -4.03 -18.71
N MET A 132 -12.63 -4.46 -19.97
CA MET A 132 -12.84 -3.56 -21.11
C MET A 132 -14.32 -3.12 -21.18
N LEU A 133 -14.56 -1.84 -21.37
CA LEU A 133 -15.89 -1.25 -21.38
C LEU A 133 -16.43 -1.07 -22.79
N GLY A 134 -17.72 -1.37 -22.96
CA GLY A 134 -18.44 -1.14 -24.21
C GLY A 134 -17.71 -1.73 -25.44
N ASP A 135 -17.58 -0.92 -26.48
CA ASP A 135 -16.93 -1.31 -27.73
C ASP A 135 -15.41 -1.43 -27.62
N GLY A 136 -14.83 -1.12 -26.47
CA GLY A 136 -13.38 -1.23 -26.22
C GLY A 136 -12.84 -2.64 -26.44
N THR A 137 -13.66 -3.68 -26.24
CA THR A 137 -13.35 -5.09 -26.53
C THR A 137 -13.03 -5.36 -28.00
N THR A 138 -13.47 -4.49 -28.91
CA THR A 138 -13.15 -4.58 -30.34
C THR A 138 -11.69 -4.20 -30.61
N TYR A 139 -11.13 -3.27 -29.84
CA TYR A 139 -9.82 -2.67 -30.08
C TYR A 139 -8.72 -3.30 -29.23
N ALA A 140 -9.06 -3.71 -28.01
CA ALA A 140 -8.09 -4.31 -27.09
C ALA A 140 -8.74 -5.39 -26.22
N SER A 141 -7.91 -6.27 -25.71
CA SER A 141 -8.27 -7.23 -24.64
C SER A 141 -7.44 -6.98 -23.41
N VAL A 142 -7.94 -7.40 -22.25
CA VAL A 142 -7.21 -7.37 -20.98
C VAL A 142 -7.42 -8.68 -20.25
N GLY A 143 -6.38 -9.21 -19.62
CA GLY A 143 -6.51 -10.34 -18.70
C GLY A 143 -7.20 -9.89 -17.42
N ALA A 144 -8.20 -10.67 -16.99
CA ALA A 144 -9.13 -10.26 -15.93
C ALA A 144 -8.44 -9.94 -14.59
N HIS A 145 -7.26 -10.54 -14.31
CA HIS A 145 -6.53 -10.39 -13.05
C HIS A 145 -5.02 -10.17 -13.21
N ASP A 146 -4.51 -10.08 -14.44
CA ASP A 146 -3.10 -9.85 -14.69
C ASP A 146 -2.81 -8.40 -15.11
N GLY A 147 -3.85 -7.68 -15.56
CA GLY A 147 -3.75 -6.30 -16.00
C GLY A 147 -2.94 -6.11 -17.28
N LYS A 148 -2.72 -7.19 -18.04
CA LYS A 148 -2.03 -7.13 -19.33
C LYS A 148 -2.99 -6.74 -20.44
N VAL A 149 -2.79 -5.56 -21.00
CA VAL A 149 -3.57 -5.05 -22.15
C VAL A 149 -2.91 -5.48 -23.45
N SER A 150 -3.69 -5.97 -24.40
CA SER A 150 -3.20 -6.45 -25.72
C SER A 150 -4.00 -5.85 -26.87
N ALA A 151 -3.29 -5.41 -27.91
CA ALA A 151 -3.88 -4.82 -29.11
C ALA A 151 -4.61 -5.86 -29.96
N ILE A 152 -5.82 -5.51 -30.46
CA ILE A 152 -6.62 -6.32 -31.37
C ILE A 152 -6.81 -5.59 -32.70
N ALA A 153 -7.34 -4.36 -32.70
CA ALA A 153 -7.63 -3.56 -33.87
C ALA A 153 -7.43 -2.06 -33.56
N ASN A 154 -7.24 -1.25 -34.62
CA ASN A 154 -7.10 0.19 -34.46
C ASN A 154 -8.36 0.82 -33.84
N GLY A 155 -8.19 1.66 -32.86
CA GLY A 155 -9.29 2.38 -32.20
C GLY A 155 -8.96 2.77 -30.77
N THR A 156 -9.94 3.38 -30.11
CA THR A 156 -9.81 3.82 -28.71
C THR A 156 -10.95 3.24 -27.91
N GLY A 157 -10.62 2.70 -26.74
CA GLY A 157 -11.58 2.16 -25.79
C GLY A 157 -11.22 2.56 -24.35
N TYR A 158 -12.06 2.14 -23.42
CA TYR A 158 -11.85 2.35 -22.00
C TYR A 158 -11.82 1.04 -21.25
N LEU A 159 -11.03 1.00 -20.20
CA LEU A 159 -10.87 -0.12 -19.31
C LEU A 159 -11.19 0.35 -17.89
N SER A 160 -11.96 -0.42 -17.14
CA SER A 160 -12.15 -0.23 -15.71
C SER A 160 -11.23 -1.14 -14.90
N VAL A 161 -10.72 -0.63 -13.80
CA VAL A 161 -9.90 -1.34 -12.82
C VAL A 161 -10.61 -1.24 -11.47
N ALA A 162 -11.13 -2.35 -10.99
CA ALA A 162 -11.86 -2.43 -9.73
C ALA A 162 -11.11 -3.32 -8.74
N LEU A 163 -11.26 -3.05 -7.45
CA LEU A 163 -10.75 -3.93 -6.40
C LEU A 163 -11.64 -5.17 -6.34
N THR A 164 -11.04 -6.36 -6.45
CA THR A 164 -11.79 -7.62 -6.47
C THR A 164 -12.55 -7.82 -5.15
N ASP A 165 -13.83 -8.14 -5.23
CA ASP A 165 -14.74 -8.38 -4.10
C ASP A 165 -15.00 -7.15 -3.19
N TYR A 166 -14.70 -5.93 -3.66
CA TYR A 166 -14.89 -4.69 -2.90
C TYR A 166 -15.61 -3.61 -3.74
N GLU A 167 -16.92 -3.58 -3.63
CA GLU A 167 -17.78 -2.66 -4.40
C GLU A 167 -17.78 -1.22 -3.84
N ASN A 168 -17.28 -1.00 -2.63
CA ASN A 168 -17.30 0.31 -1.97
C ASN A 168 -16.19 1.26 -2.46
N VAL A 169 -15.25 0.76 -3.27
CA VAL A 169 -14.16 1.56 -3.83
C VAL A 169 -14.47 1.83 -5.30
N GLU A 170 -14.55 3.12 -5.66
CA GLU A 170 -14.80 3.53 -7.05
C GLU A 170 -13.71 2.99 -7.97
N PRO A 171 -14.09 2.38 -9.12
CA PRO A 171 -13.13 1.90 -10.11
C PRO A 171 -12.30 3.05 -10.71
N ALA A 172 -11.04 2.79 -11.02
CA ALA A 172 -10.24 3.64 -11.86
C ALA A 172 -10.49 3.33 -13.34
N TYR A 173 -10.35 4.33 -14.20
CA TYR A 173 -10.54 4.18 -15.64
C TYR A 173 -9.24 4.49 -16.38
N VAL A 174 -8.96 3.67 -17.38
CA VAL A 174 -7.78 3.76 -18.26
C VAL A 174 -8.25 3.90 -19.69
N GLN A 175 -7.71 4.87 -20.41
CA GLN A 175 -7.91 4.99 -21.85
C GLN A 175 -6.90 4.12 -22.58
N VAL A 176 -7.38 3.30 -23.50
CA VAL A 176 -6.53 2.43 -24.34
C VAL A 176 -6.69 2.86 -25.80
N THR A 177 -5.59 3.27 -26.40
CA THR A 177 -5.54 3.63 -27.82
C THR A 177 -4.64 2.64 -28.58
N VAL A 178 -5.20 2.03 -29.59
CA VAL A 178 -4.50 1.08 -30.46
C VAL A 178 -4.32 1.69 -31.85
N SER A 179 -3.11 1.62 -32.39
CA SER A 179 -2.77 2.11 -33.73
C SER A 179 -1.81 1.16 -34.43
N GLY A 180 -1.68 1.30 -35.77
CA GLY A 180 -0.70 0.53 -36.55
C GLY A 180 -0.99 -0.96 -36.68
N VAL A 181 -2.20 -1.42 -36.36
CA VAL A 181 -2.65 -2.79 -36.66
C VAL A 181 -3.10 -2.84 -38.09
N VAL A 182 -2.42 -3.63 -38.93
CA VAL A 182 -2.66 -3.79 -40.36
C VAL A 182 -3.30 -5.15 -40.61
#